data_4c2f19f268407be993914aad67c22b08
#
_entry.id   4c2f19f268407be993914aad67c22b08
#
_cell.length_a   1.000
_cell.length_b   1.000
_cell.length_c   1.000
_cell.angle_alpha   90.00
_cell.angle_beta   90.00
_cell.angle_gamma   90.00
#
_symmetry.space_group_name_H-M   'P 1'
#
loop_
_entity.id
_entity.type
_entity.pdbx_description
1 polymer ?
#
loop_
_entity_poly.entity_id
_entity_poly.type
_entity_poly.pdbx_seq_one_letter_code
_entity_poly.pdbx_strand_id
1 'polypeptide(L)'
;VSGMFSEKLLDNSHVLAVIRKQSTEFLNRICNRKDVLVIDIDNTFETLSCIIMASGMSKRFGSNKLITDFNGRSLFENAVSISHFAGFGETLAVTRHDEVVHICEDKNIHFLRHDMPYRNEMVRLGVTRILSDNASSGNLQPQGILFLPSDQPLITRTSLQLLCLTFLYYDDKICRLSYNENAGSPCIFPAKYYDELLNLPEKKGGGFLTKKYPAQVVLVPVRDEYELYDIDTPDDITRLLKFLH
;
A
#
# COMPACT_ATOMS: atom_id res chain seq x y z
N VAL A 1 7.69 21.50 -4.41
CA VAL A 1 9.15 21.75 -4.35
C VAL A 1 9.67 21.66 -5.77
N SER A 2 9.81 22.78 -6.46
CA SER A 2 10.55 22.86 -7.70
C SER A 2 12.05 22.69 -7.36
N GLY A 3 12.42 21.47 -7.01
CA GLY A 3 13.80 21.12 -6.74
C GLY A 3 14.50 20.90 -8.06
N MET A 4 15.43 21.77 -8.41
CA MET A 4 16.48 21.42 -9.34
C MET A 4 17.16 20.16 -8.80
N PHE A 5 16.88 19.02 -9.41
CA PHE A 5 17.76 17.88 -9.29
C PHE A 5 19.08 18.29 -9.92
N SER A 6 20.12 18.51 -9.10
CA SER A 6 21.42 18.84 -9.64
C SER A 6 21.91 17.65 -10.47
N GLU A 7 22.58 17.91 -11.60
CA GLU A 7 23.18 16.87 -12.45
C GLU A 7 24.06 15.90 -11.64
N LYS A 8 24.63 16.34 -10.52
CA LYS A 8 25.43 15.52 -9.59
C LYS A 8 24.68 14.34 -8.95
N LEU A 9 23.34 14.41 -8.82
CA LEU A 9 22.54 13.29 -8.30
C LEU A 9 22.40 12.17 -9.34
N LEU A 10 22.51 12.50 -10.63
CA LEU A 10 22.40 11.54 -11.73
C LEU A 10 23.69 10.72 -11.95
N ASP A 11 24.78 11.09 -11.32
CA ASP A 11 26.06 10.37 -11.42
C ASP A 11 26.18 9.21 -10.42
N ASN A 12 25.27 9.09 -9.47
CA ASN A 12 25.19 7.96 -8.57
C ASN A 12 24.36 6.82 -9.17
N SER A 13 24.90 5.62 -9.15
CA SER A 13 24.36 4.41 -9.80
C SER A 13 23.05 3.86 -9.26
N HIS A 14 22.25 4.64 -8.49
CA HIS A 14 20.97 4.20 -7.90
C HIS A 14 20.05 5.39 -7.65
N VAL A 15 19.88 6.29 -8.61
CA VAL A 15 18.99 7.44 -8.45
C VAL A 15 17.60 7.15 -9.00
N LEU A 16 16.62 7.14 -8.12
CA LEU A 16 15.21 7.23 -8.48
C LEU A 16 14.90 8.70 -8.76
N ALA A 17 14.72 9.07 -10.03
CA ALA A 17 14.34 10.43 -10.41
C ALA A 17 12.81 10.52 -10.55
N VAL A 18 12.18 11.28 -9.66
CA VAL A 18 10.76 11.60 -9.72
C VAL A 18 10.57 12.97 -10.35
N ILE A 19 9.88 13.04 -11.48
CA ILE A 19 9.81 14.26 -12.31
C ILE A 19 8.36 14.72 -12.45
N ARG A 20 8.10 15.98 -12.07
CA ARG A 20 6.89 16.71 -12.44
C ARG A 20 7.16 17.58 -13.67
N LYS A 21 6.38 17.45 -14.75
CA LYS A 21 6.41 18.29 -15.96
C LYS A 21 7.80 18.85 -16.28
N GLN A 22 8.64 18.05 -16.90
CA GLN A 22 10.00 18.45 -17.27
C GLN A 22 10.10 18.75 -18.76
N SER A 23 11.18 19.45 -19.15
CA SER A 23 11.50 19.67 -20.56
C SER A 23 11.76 18.33 -21.26
N THR A 24 11.32 18.21 -22.51
CA THR A 24 11.54 17.02 -23.36
C THR A 24 13.03 16.64 -23.46
N GLU A 25 13.91 17.63 -23.45
CA GLU A 25 15.36 17.43 -23.51
C GLU A 25 15.92 16.72 -22.27
N PHE A 26 15.45 17.12 -21.07
CA PHE A 26 15.84 16.47 -19.81
C PHE A 26 15.31 15.03 -19.74
N LEU A 27 14.05 14.81 -20.13
CA LEU A 27 13.47 13.47 -20.19
C LEU A 27 14.26 12.56 -21.13
N ASN A 28 14.63 13.01 -22.32
CA ASN A 28 15.42 12.23 -23.28
C ASN A 28 16.80 11.83 -22.73
N ARG A 29 17.43 12.70 -21.93
CA ARG A 29 18.73 12.39 -21.28
C ARG A 29 18.60 11.31 -20.21
N ILE A 30 17.50 11.28 -19.47
CA ILE A 30 17.30 10.33 -18.35
C ILE A 30 16.70 9.00 -18.82
N CYS A 31 15.76 9.03 -19.78
CA CYS A 31 15.12 7.81 -20.29
C CYS A 31 16.09 6.83 -20.95
N ASN A 32 17.27 7.31 -21.38
CA ASN A 32 18.32 6.46 -21.93
C ASN A 32 19.20 5.78 -20.86
N ARG A 33 19.02 6.11 -19.59
CA ARG A 33 19.78 5.52 -18.48
C ARG A 33 19.00 4.34 -17.92
N LYS A 34 19.61 3.15 -17.92
CA LYS A 34 19.01 1.91 -17.38
C LYS A 34 18.91 1.89 -15.85
N ASP A 35 19.63 2.78 -15.18
CA ASP A 35 19.71 2.92 -13.72
C ASP A 35 18.79 4.02 -13.16
N VAL A 36 18.00 4.67 -14.02
CA VAL A 36 17.07 5.73 -13.61
C VAL A 36 15.66 5.36 -14.00
N LEU A 37 14.79 5.24 -13.01
CA LEU A 37 13.35 5.14 -13.21
C LEU A 37 12.75 6.55 -13.31
N VAL A 38 12.19 6.87 -14.47
CA VAL A 38 11.48 8.13 -14.68
C VAL A 38 10.01 7.92 -14.39
N ILE A 39 9.47 8.71 -13.49
CA ILE A 39 8.08 8.59 -13.04
C ILE A 39 7.38 9.93 -13.20
N ASP A 40 6.26 9.92 -13.92
CA ASP A 40 5.31 11.03 -13.93
C ASP A 40 4.48 10.96 -12.63
N ILE A 41 4.67 11.93 -11.75
CA ILE A 41 4.00 11.95 -10.43
C ILE A 41 2.48 12.09 -10.56
N ASP A 42 1.99 12.72 -11.59
CA ASP A 42 0.56 13.04 -11.68
C ASP A 42 -0.30 11.78 -11.96
N ASN A 43 0.31 10.68 -12.51
CA ASN A 43 -0.38 9.41 -12.83
C ASN A 43 0.47 8.17 -12.49
N THR A 44 1.37 8.29 -11.53
CA THR A 44 2.45 7.32 -11.30
C THR A 44 1.95 5.94 -10.87
N PHE A 45 0.88 5.89 -10.08
CA PHE A 45 0.43 4.65 -9.47
C PHE A 45 -0.91 4.15 -10.01
N GLU A 46 -1.41 4.72 -11.11
CA GLU A 46 -2.64 4.27 -11.79
C GLU A 46 -2.55 2.81 -12.27
N THR A 47 -1.35 2.31 -12.51
CA THR A 47 -1.13 0.90 -12.87
C THR A 47 -1.14 -0.04 -11.66
N LEU A 48 -1.25 0.48 -10.45
CA LEU A 48 -1.36 -0.27 -9.20
C LEU A 48 -2.78 -0.18 -8.64
N SER A 49 -3.22 -1.24 -7.96
CA SER A 49 -4.44 -1.22 -7.16
C SER A 49 -4.10 -1.33 -5.67
N CYS A 50 -4.98 -0.78 -4.82
CA CYS A 50 -4.84 -0.84 -3.38
C CYS A 50 -6.02 -1.58 -2.74
N ILE A 51 -5.74 -2.57 -1.90
CA ILE A 51 -6.72 -3.21 -1.03
C ILE A 51 -6.48 -2.74 0.41
N ILE A 52 -7.41 -1.95 0.95
CA ILE A 52 -7.40 -1.57 2.36
C ILE A 52 -7.98 -2.71 3.17
N MET A 53 -7.15 -3.30 4.03
CA MET A 53 -7.49 -4.45 4.88
C MET A 53 -8.20 -3.99 6.16
N ALA A 54 -9.53 -3.92 6.14
CA ALA A 54 -10.36 -3.36 7.19
C ALA A 54 -11.28 -4.39 7.88
N SER A 55 -10.80 -5.64 8.07
CA SER A 55 -11.61 -6.75 8.58
C SER A 55 -11.11 -7.35 9.91
N GLY A 56 -10.21 -6.65 10.60
CA GLY A 56 -9.67 -7.08 11.89
C GLY A 56 -10.78 -7.23 12.95
N MET A 57 -10.78 -8.33 13.72
CA MET A 57 -11.83 -8.60 14.71
C MET A 57 -11.73 -7.76 15.98
N SER A 58 -10.72 -6.93 16.15
CA SER A 58 -10.50 -6.02 17.29
C SER A 58 -10.68 -6.65 18.69
N LYS A 59 -10.41 -7.97 18.84
CA LYS A 59 -10.73 -8.75 20.07
C LYS A 59 -10.11 -8.17 21.34
N ARG A 60 -8.91 -7.60 21.24
CA ARG A 60 -8.19 -6.99 22.39
C ARG A 60 -8.61 -5.55 22.65
N PHE A 61 -9.25 -4.93 21.67
CA PHE A 61 -9.69 -3.54 21.75
C PHE A 61 -11.05 -3.38 22.44
N GLY A 62 -11.89 -4.44 22.41
CA GLY A 62 -13.22 -4.45 23.03
C GLY A 62 -14.33 -3.81 22.20
N SER A 63 -13.99 -3.09 21.14
CA SER A 63 -14.90 -2.48 20.16
C SER A 63 -14.26 -2.48 18.78
N ASN A 64 -14.96 -1.98 17.74
CA ASN A 64 -14.36 -1.82 16.43
C ASN A 64 -13.28 -0.74 16.45
N LYS A 65 -12.00 -1.14 16.51
CA LYS A 65 -10.87 -0.19 16.57
C LYS A 65 -10.80 0.72 15.36
N LEU A 66 -11.29 0.29 14.19
CA LEU A 66 -11.12 1.00 12.92
C LEU A 66 -11.88 2.32 12.85
N ILE A 67 -12.94 2.47 13.67
CA ILE A 67 -13.71 3.72 13.79
C ILE A 67 -13.21 4.62 14.93
N THR A 68 -12.19 4.17 15.68
CA THR A 68 -11.63 4.96 16.79
C THR A 68 -10.84 6.14 16.27
N ASP A 69 -11.04 7.30 16.90
CA ASP A 69 -10.31 8.52 16.59
C ASP A 69 -8.80 8.38 16.86
N PHE A 70 -8.02 8.80 15.88
CA PHE A 70 -6.58 8.98 15.97
C PHE A 70 -6.20 10.30 15.30
N ASN A 71 -5.98 11.32 16.12
CA ASN A 71 -5.65 12.66 15.66
C ASN A 71 -6.70 13.32 14.73
N GLY A 72 -7.97 13.23 15.12
CA GLY A 72 -9.09 13.88 14.43
C GLY A 72 -9.66 13.10 13.24
N ARG A 73 -9.25 11.84 13.04
CA ARG A 73 -9.80 10.91 12.04
C ARG A 73 -9.83 9.50 12.59
N SER A 74 -10.76 8.68 12.13
CA SER A 74 -10.72 7.26 12.47
C SER A 74 -9.49 6.58 11.84
N LEU A 75 -9.08 5.43 12.41
CA LEU A 75 -7.97 4.64 11.86
C LEU A 75 -8.22 4.27 10.40
N PHE A 76 -9.45 3.88 10.06
CA PHE A 76 -9.83 3.57 8.70
C PHE A 76 -9.70 4.80 7.76
N GLU A 77 -10.17 5.97 8.19
CA GLU A 77 -10.07 7.20 7.41
C GLU A 77 -8.62 7.65 7.19
N ASN A 78 -7.70 7.35 8.13
CA ASN A 78 -6.27 7.57 7.91
C ASN A 78 -5.74 6.70 6.76
N ALA A 79 -6.09 5.41 6.73
CA ALA A 79 -5.70 4.51 5.64
C ALA A 79 -6.30 4.95 4.29
N VAL A 80 -7.56 5.39 4.26
CA VAL A 80 -8.19 5.96 3.06
C VAL A 80 -7.45 7.22 2.59
N SER A 81 -7.14 8.13 3.51
CA SER A 81 -6.45 9.39 3.17
C SER A 81 -5.09 9.15 2.52
N ILE A 82 -4.32 8.18 3.03
CA ILE A 82 -3.00 7.89 2.49
C ILE A 82 -3.08 7.15 1.13
N SER A 83 -4.08 6.29 0.94
CA SER A 83 -4.31 5.61 -0.34
C SER A 83 -4.74 6.58 -1.43
N HIS A 84 -5.64 7.51 -1.14
CA HIS A 84 -6.05 8.57 -2.08
C HIS A 84 -4.88 9.46 -2.48
N PHE A 85 -4.02 9.80 -1.52
CA PHE A 85 -2.83 10.60 -1.82
C PHE A 85 -1.88 9.91 -2.80
N ALA A 86 -1.79 8.59 -2.74
CA ALA A 86 -0.93 7.82 -3.65
C ALA A 86 -1.46 7.78 -5.09
N GLY A 87 -2.78 7.91 -5.31
CA GLY A 87 -3.38 7.94 -6.65
C GLY A 87 -3.32 6.58 -7.34
N PHE A 88 -3.76 5.53 -6.66
CA PHE A 88 -3.93 4.19 -7.26
C PHE A 88 -5.05 4.21 -8.32
N GLY A 89 -4.91 3.37 -9.36
CA GLY A 89 -5.96 3.19 -10.37
C GLY A 89 -7.27 2.70 -9.76
N GLU A 90 -7.17 1.85 -8.74
CA GLU A 90 -8.32 1.42 -7.97
C GLU A 90 -7.95 1.27 -6.48
N THR A 91 -8.85 1.72 -5.61
CA THR A 91 -8.76 1.48 -4.15
C THR A 91 -10.03 0.79 -3.69
N LEU A 92 -9.89 -0.40 -3.10
CA LEU A 92 -10.97 -1.23 -2.59
C LEU A 92 -10.80 -1.46 -1.08
N ALA A 93 -11.79 -1.10 -0.28
CA ALA A 93 -11.84 -1.48 1.12
C ALA A 93 -12.48 -2.87 1.27
N VAL A 94 -11.80 -3.80 1.97
CA VAL A 94 -12.36 -5.12 2.31
C VAL A 94 -12.66 -5.14 3.80
N THR A 95 -13.94 -5.23 4.16
CA THR A 95 -14.40 -5.08 5.54
C THR A 95 -15.49 -6.07 5.91
N ARG A 96 -15.62 -6.34 7.22
CA ARG A 96 -16.75 -7.03 7.84
C ARG A 96 -17.62 -6.10 8.70
N HIS A 97 -17.20 -4.86 8.88
CA HIS A 97 -17.78 -3.92 9.83
C HIS A 97 -18.71 -2.96 9.10
N ASP A 98 -19.97 -2.92 9.54
CA ASP A 98 -21.01 -2.07 8.93
C ASP A 98 -20.70 -0.59 9.13
N GLU A 99 -20.04 -0.21 10.24
CA GLU A 99 -19.58 1.17 10.46
C GLU A 99 -18.52 1.61 9.43
N VAL A 100 -17.65 0.68 9.01
CA VAL A 100 -16.68 0.96 7.94
C VAL A 100 -17.38 1.07 6.60
N VAL A 101 -18.43 0.27 6.35
CA VAL A 101 -19.27 0.38 5.14
C VAL A 101 -19.89 1.76 5.06
N HIS A 102 -20.49 2.28 6.13
CA HIS A 102 -21.06 3.62 6.15
C HIS A 102 -20.02 4.71 5.81
N ILE A 103 -18.79 4.62 6.34
CA ILE A 103 -17.73 5.55 5.98
C ILE A 103 -17.38 5.45 4.48
N CYS A 104 -17.37 4.22 3.92
CA CYS A 104 -17.12 4.02 2.50
C CYS A 104 -18.21 4.66 1.62
N GLU A 105 -19.48 4.49 2.00
CA GLU A 105 -20.63 5.08 1.31
C GLU A 105 -20.56 6.62 1.35
N ASP A 106 -20.36 7.19 2.53
CA ASP A 106 -20.28 8.65 2.73
C ASP A 106 -19.11 9.28 1.94
N LYS A 107 -18.01 8.55 1.77
CA LYS A 107 -16.79 9.04 1.09
C LYS A 107 -16.66 8.55 -0.36
N ASN A 108 -17.67 7.84 -0.87
CA ASN A 108 -17.67 7.24 -2.22
C ASN A 108 -16.42 6.37 -2.48
N ILE A 109 -16.10 5.47 -1.53
CA ILE A 109 -15.00 4.52 -1.62
C ILE A 109 -15.56 3.17 -2.03
N HIS A 110 -14.94 2.52 -3.01
CA HIS A 110 -15.31 1.16 -3.36
C HIS A 110 -15.05 0.22 -2.18
N PHE A 111 -16.01 -0.62 -1.86
CA PHE A 111 -15.87 -1.58 -0.77
C PHE A 111 -16.44 -2.95 -1.11
N LEU A 112 -15.97 -3.95 -0.36
CA LEU A 112 -16.49 -5.31 -0.36
C LEU A 112 -16.79 -5.71 1.09
N ARG A 113 -18.06 -5.85 1.40
CA ARG A 113 -18.54 -6.35 2.69
C ARG A 113 -18.54 -7.88 2.69
N HIS A 114 -18.05 -8.52 3.76
CA HIS A 114 -18.01 -9.97 3.91
C HIS A 114 -18.14 -10.42 5.35
N ASP A 115 -18.44 -11.72 5.55
CA ASP A 115 -18.52 -12.38 6.86
C ASP A 115 -17.49 -13.51 7.03
N MET A 116 -16.54 -13.62 6.09
CA MET A 116 -15.55 -14.70 6.07
C MET A 116 -14.61 -14.64 7.27
N PRO A 117 -14.35 -15.77 7.97
CA PRO A 117 -13.63 -15.77 9.23
C PRO A 117 -12.11 -15.62 9.09
N TYR A 118 -11.53 -15.98 7.94
CA TYR A 118 -10.09 -16.12 7.78
C TYR A 118 -9.44 -15.11 6.84
N ARG A 119 -8.18 -14.83 7.09
CA ARG A 119 -7.40 -13.82 6.33
C ARG A 119 -7.19 -14.18 4.86
N ASN A 120 -7.01 -15.47 4.53
CA ASN A 120 -6.90 -15.92 3.14
C ASN A 120 -8.14 -15.60 2.31
N GLU A 121 -9.32 -15.70 2.92
CA GLU A 121 -10.59 -15.40 2.25
C GLU A 121 -10.72 -13.91 1.93
N MET A 122 -10.33 -13.04 2.87
CA MET A 122 -10.29 -11.59 2.63
C MET A 122 -9.37 -11.22 1.47
N VAL A 123 -8.17 -11.83 1.44
CA VAL A 123 -7.20 -11.62 0.35
C VAL A 123 -7.81 -12.10 -0.97
N ARG A 124 -8.36 -13.31 -1.01
CA ARG A 124 -9.00 -13.88 -2.19
C ARG A 124 -10.14 -13.01 -2.69
N LEU A 125 -11.06 -12.59 -1.82
CA LEU A 125 -12.19 -11.74 -2.19
C LEU A 125 -11.74 -10.40 -2.78
N GLY A 126 -10.78 -9.72 -2.12
CA GLY A 126 -10.26 -8.44 -2.59
C GLY A 126 -9.56 -8.57 -3.94
N VAL A 127 -8.67 -9.56 -4.10
CA VAL A 127 -7.99 -9.82 -5.38
C VAL A 127 -8.99 -10.17 -6.48
N THR A 128 -9.95 -11.09 -6.22
CA THR A 128 -10.97 -11.45 -7.20
C THR A 128 -11.76 -10.23 -7.67
N ARG A 129 -12.14 -9.34 -6.74
CA ARG A 129 -12.91 -8.14 -7.07
C ARG A 129 -12.12 -7.19 -7.96
N ILE A 130 -10.88 -6.86 -7.61
CA ILE A 130 -9.98 -6.01 -8.42
C ILE A 130 -9.82 -6.59 -9.84
N LEU A 131 -9.54 -7.89 -9.95
CA LEU A 131 -9.32 -8.53 -11.26
C LEU A 131 -10.58 -8.56 -12.12
N SER A 132 -11.77 -8.80 -11.51
CA SER A 132 -13.03 -8.83 -12.25
C SER A 132 -13.51 -7.44 -12.67
N ASP A 133 -13.32 -6.41 -11.85
CA ASP A 133 -13.72 -5.04 -12.18
C ASP A 133 -12.87 -4.50 -13.34
N ASN A 134 -11.56 -4.75 -13.33
CA ASN A 134 -10.69 -4.39 -14.46
C ASN A 134 -11.08 -5.12 -15.75
N ALA A 135 -11.35 -6.44 -15.69
CA ALA A 135 -11.77 -7.20 -16.85
C ALA A 135 -13.11 -6.72 -17.41
N SER A 136 -14.08 -6.42 -16.55
CA SER A 136 -15.42 -5.94 -16.93
C SER A 136 -15.38 -4.54 -17.55
N SER A 137 -14.46 -3.70 -17.14
CA SER A 137 -14.25 -2.35 -17.66
C SER A 137 -13.38 -2.30 -18.91
N GLY A 138 -12.84 -3.45 -19.36
CA GLY A 138 -11.89 -3.51 -20.48
C GLY A 138 -10.52 -2.91 -20.15
N ASN A 139 -10.21 -2.68 -18.87
CA ASN A 139 -8.94 -2.17 -18.42
C ASN A 139 -7.88 -3.28 -18.35
N LEU A 140 -6.62 -2.88 -18.43
CA LEU A 140 -5.51 -3.80 -18.18
C LEU A 140 -5.51 -4.21 -16.71
N GLN A 141 -5.08 -5.45 -16.45
CA GLN A 141 -4.87 -5.93 -15.09
C GLN A 141 -3.79 -5.08 -14.40
N PRO A 142 -3.93 -4.77 -13.11
CA PRO A 142 -2.93 -3.99 -12.39
C PRO A 142 -1.57 -4.71 -12.38
N GLN A 143 -0.49 -3.94 -12.51
CA GLN A 143 0.87 -4.48 -12.42
C GLN A 143 1.17 -5.04 -11.03
N GLY A 144 0.57 -4.44 -10.00
CA GLY A 144 0.71 -4.86 -8.62
C GLY A 144 -0.51 -4.49 -7.77
N ILE A 145 -0.74 -5.28 -6.72
CA ILE A 145 -1.75 -5.00 -5.71
C ILE A 145 -1.06 -4.73 -4.38
N LEU A 146 -1.29 -3.53 -3.84
CA LEU A 146 -0.88 -3.14 -2.50
C LEU A 146 -1.91 -3.61 -1.48
N PHE A 147 -1.46 -4.26 -0.41
CA PHE A 147 -2.27 -4.57 0.77
C PHE A 147 -1.93 -3.59 1.88
N LEU A 148 -2.84 -2.65 2.15
CA LEU A 148 -2.69 -1.59 3.14
C LEU A 148 -3.45 -1.95 4.42
N PRO A 149 -2.77 -2.15 5.56
CA PRO A 149 -3.44 -2.28 6.85
C PRO A 149 -4.16 -0.98 7.23
N SER A 150 -5.34 -1.08 7.81
CA SER A 150 -6.10 0.07 8.31
C SER A 150 -5.84 0.41 9.78
N ASP A 151 -4.96 -0.32 10.43
CA ASP A 151 -4.59 -0.18 11.84
C ASP A 151 -3.15 0.32 12.08
N GLN A 152 -2.48 0.80 11.02
CA GLN A 152 -1.15 1.42 11.06
C GLN A 152 -1.24 2.92 10.70
N PRO A 153 -1.69 3.78 11.61
CA PRO A 153 -2.02 5.18 11.28
C PRO A 153 -0.81 6.08 11.05
N LEU A 154 0.40 5.63 11.41
CA LEU A 154 1.63 6.41 11.31
C LEU A 154 2.43 6.15 10.03
N ILE A 155 1.94 5.28 9.14
CA ILE A 155 2.54 5.14 7.79
C ILE A 155 2.55 6.51 7.12
N THR A 156 3.73 6.96 6.70
CA THR A 156 3.87 8.26 6.05
C THR A 156 3.58 8.17 4.54
N ARG A 157 3.19 9.29 3.95
CA ARG A 157 3.05 9.42 2.49
C ARG A 157 4.36 9.10 1.78
N THR A 158 5.48 9.56 2.34
CA THR A 158 6.81 9.31 1.79
C THR A 158 7.14 7.83 1.76
N SER A 159 6.89 7.09 2.85
CA SER A 159 7.15 5.66 2.92
C SER A 159 6.27 4.87 1.95
N LEU A 160 4.98 5.24 1.81
CA LEU A 160 4.08 4.60 0.86
C LEU A 160 4.51 4.88 -0.59
N GLN A 161 4.86 6.13 -0.91
CA GLN A 161 5.36 6.48 -2.24
C GLN A 161 6.66 5.73 -2.55
N LEU A 162 7.61 5.69 -1.61
CA LEU A 162 8.87 4.96 -1.80
C LEU A 162 8.63 3.47 -2.04
N LEU A 163 7.67 2.86 -1.34
CA LEU A 163 7.28 1.47 -1.56
C LEU A 163 6.76 1.25 -2.99
N CYS A 164 5.84 2.11 -3.45
CA CYS A 164 5.28 2.02 -4.79
C CYS A 164 6.34 2.25 -5.87
N LEU A 165 7.22 3.24 -5.68
CA LEU A 165 8.31 3.54 -6.61
C LEU A 165 9.31 2.38 -6.70
N THR A 166 9.66 1.78 -5.55
CA THR A 166 10.54 0.61 -5.51
C THR A 166 9.91 -0.57 -6.24
N PHE A 167 8.59 -0.77 -6.07
CA PHE A 167 7.86 -1.80 -6.78
C PHE A 167 7.91 -1.58 -8.30
N LEU A 168 7.62 -0.38 -8.79
CA LEU A 168 7.69 -0.06 -10.23
C LEU A 168 9.11 -0.21 -10.83
N TYR A 169 10.15 -0.02 -9.99
CA TYR A 169 11.53 -0.24 -10.40
C TYR A 169 11.86 -1.73 -10.61
N TYR A 170 11.39 -2.59 -9.70
CA TYR A 170 11.67 -4.03 -9.74
C TYR A 170 10.60 -4.85 -10.47
N ASP A 171 9.42 -4.30 -10.68
CA ASP A 171 8.17 -4.75 -11.32
C ASP A 171 7.75 -6.22 -11.08
N ASP A 172 8.71 -7.11 -10.86
CA ASP A 172 8.52 -8.55 -10.64
C ASP A 172 8.73 -9.00 -9.17
N LYS A 173 9.12 -8.10 -8.26
CA LYS A 173 9.43 -8.42 -6.86
C LYS A 173 8.26 -8.10 -5.93
N ILE A 174 8.17 -8.85 -4.85
CA ILE A 174 7.30 -8.51 -3.72
C ILE A 174 8.01 -7.40 -2.95
N CYS A 175 7.42 -6.20 -2.87
CA CYS A 175 7.98 -5.09 -2.10
C CYS A 175 7.20 -4.89 -0.81
N ARG A 176 7.90 -4.66 0.32
CA ARG A 176 7.27 -4.42 1.61
C ARG A 176 8.07 -3.46 2.48
N LEU A 177 7.37 -2.68 3.29
CA LEU A 177 8.04 -1.80 4.25
C LEU A 177 8.80 -2.60 5.30
N SER A 178 9.86 -2.01 5.84
CA SER A 178 10.72 -2.63 6.85
C SER A 178 11.37 -1.59 7.74
N TYR A 179 11.76 -2.01 8.95
CA TYR A 179 12.64 -1.25 9.84
C TYR A 179 13.74 -2.17 10.37
N ASN A 180 15.00 -1.76 10.24
CA ASN A 180 16.18 -2.57 10.63
C ASN A 180 16.07 -4.03 10.14
N GLU A 181 15.76 -4.21 8.85
CA GLU A 181 15.58 -5.52 8.19
C GLU A 181 14.35 -6.33 8.67
N ASN A 182 13.66 -5.87 9.70
CA ASN A 182 12.40 -6.46 10.13
C ASN A 182 11.28 -6.07 9.17
N ALA A 183 10.77 -7.05 8.46
CA ALA A 183 9.75 -6.85 7.47
C ALA A 183 8.38 -6.54 8.10
N GLY A 184 7.75 -5.43 7.68
CA GLY A 184 6.43 -4.96 8.10
C GLY A 184 5.38 -4.98 6.98
N SER A 185 4.35 -4.19 7.15
CA SER A 185 3.31 -3.86 6.17
C SER A 185 3.34 -2.36 5.93
N PRO A 186 2.77 -1.87 4.83
CA PRO A 186 2.12 -2.55 3.71
C PRO A 186 3.07 -3.34 2.81
N CYS A 187 2.46 -4.13 1.90
CA CYS A 187 3.18 -4.99 0.97
C CYS A 187 2.51 -4.96 -0.40
N ILE A 188 3.31 -4.90 -1.48
CA ILE A 188 2.84 -4.98 -2.88
C ILE A 188 3.25 -6.33 -3.46
N PHE A 189 2.29 -7.00 -4.12
CA PHE A 189 2.51 -8.23 -4.86
C PHE A 189 2.35 -7.98 -6.35
N PRO A 190 3.33 -8.36 -7.20
CA PRO A 190 3.21 -8.29 -8.64
C PRO A 190 2.22 -9.31 -9.20
N ALA A 191 1.74 -9.06 -10.40
CA ALA A 191 0.69 -9.85 -11.07
C ALA A 191 1.01 -11.36 -11.12
N LYS A 192 2.28 -11.75 -11.23
CA LYS A 192 2.70 -13.15 -11.25
C LYS A 192 2.32 -13.97 -10.00
N TYR A 193 1.96 -13.30 -8.89
CA TYR A 193 1.53 -13.96 -7.65
C TYR A 193 0.02 -13.94 -7.44
N TYR A 194 -0.78 -13.41 -8.36
CA TYR A 194 -2.23 -13.31 -8.17
C TYR A 194 -2.88 -14.69 -8.01
N ASP A 195 -2.50 -15.67 -8.81
CA ASP A 195 -3.01 -17.04 -8.66
C ASP A 195 -2.68 -17.64 -7.29
N GLU A 196 -1.50 -17.36 -6.75
CA GLU A 196 -1.13 -17.84 -5.42
C GLU A 196 -1.85 -17.08 -4.30
N LEU A 197 -2.12 -15.79 -4.47
CA LEU A 197 -2.94 -15.01 -3.53
C LEU A 197 -4.40 -15.50 -3.50
N LEU A 198 -4.94 -15.89 -4.66
CA LEU A 198 -6.27 -16.48 -4.78
C LEU A 198 -6.38 -17.86 -4.10
N ASN A 199 -5.25 -18.61 -4.05
CA ASN A 199 -5.17 -19.98 -3.54
C ASN A 199 -4.35 -20.09 -2.24
N LEU A 200 -4.32 -19.03 -1.42
CA LEU A 200 -3.64 -19.06 -0.12
C LEU A 200 -4.21 -20.17 0.80
N PRO A 201 -3.35 -20.90 1.52
CA PRO A 201 -3.82 -21.87 2.51
C PRO A 201 -4.70 -21.21 3.59
N GLU A 202 -5.59 -22.00 4.18
CA GLU A 202 -6.48 -21.55 5.25
C GLU A 202 -5.74 -20.78 6.35
N LYS A 203 -6.30 -19.70 6.82
CA LYS A 203 -5.76 -18.79 7.86
C LYS A 203 -4.47 -18.05 7.48
N LYS A 204 -3.91 -18.25 6.28
CA LYS A 204 -2.72 -17.53 5.82
C LYS A 204 -3.12 -16.21 5.13
N GLY A 205 -2.23 -15.25 5.16
CA GLY A 205 -2.30 -14.02 4.37
C GLY A 205 -1.07 -13.91 3.46
N GLY A 206 -0.88 -12.78 2.80
CA GLY A 206 0.24 -12.52 1.89
C GLY A 206 1.63 -12.82 2.49
N GLY A 207 1.79 -12.70 3.81
CA GLY A 207 3.02 -13.09 4.51
C GLY A 207 3.42 -14.56 4.33
N PHE A 208 2.50 -15.44 3.89
CA PHE A 208 2.84 -16.81 3.52
C PHE A 208 3.74 -16.83 2.26
N LEU A 209 3.41 -16.02 1.25
CA LEU A 209 4.19 -15.95 0.01
C LEU A 209 5.56 -15.32 0.24
N THR A 210 5.65 -14.30 1.09
CA THR A 210 6.96 -13.68 1.40
C THR A 210 7.92 -14.65 2.09
N LYS A 211 7.39 -15.59 2.89
CA LYS A 211 8.17 -16.66 3.49
C LYS A 211 8.51 -17.79 2.51
N LYS A 212 7.60 -18.06 1.56
CA LYS A 212 7.82 -19.07 0.52
C LYS A 212 8.86 -18.63 -0.50
N TYR A 213 8.93 -17.31 -0.79
CA TYR A 213 9.80 -16.73 -1.81
C TYR A 213 10.71 -15.62 -1.23
N PRO A 214 11.57 -15.89 -0.25
CA PRO A 214 12.36 -14.86 0.42
C PRO A 214 13.30 -14.11 -0.54
N ALA A 215 13.86 -14.79 -1.56
CA ALA A 215 14.70 -14.16 -2.58
C ALA A 215 13.95 -13.24 -3.56
N GLN A 216 12.63 -13.27 -3.53
CA GLN A 216 11.77 -12.40 -4.33
C GLN A 216 11.23 -11.21 -3.54
N VAL A 217 11.66 -11.01 -2.29
CA VAL A 217 11.21 -9.92 -1.43
C VAL A 217 12.25 -8.80 -1.42
N VAL A 218 11.80 -7.59 -1.70
CA VAL A 218 12.57 -6.36 -1.53
C VAL A 218 12.05 -5.63 -0.30
N LEU A 219 12.95 -5.35 0.63
CA LEU A 219 12.65 -4.59 1.84
C LEU A 219 12.87 -3.10 1.56
N VAL A 220 11.85 -2.30 1.84
CA VAL A 220 11.86 -0.84 1.66
C VAL A 220 11.90 -0.20 3.04
N PRO A 221 13.03 0.41 3.45
CA PRO A 221 13.16 0.91 4.80
C PRO A 221 12.27 2.12 5.03
N VAL A 222 11.55 2.13 6.16
CA VAL A 222 10.92 3.32 6.71
C VAL A 222 11.94 4.12 7.54
N ARG A 223 11.64 5.40 7.74
CA ARG A 223 12.50 6.27 8.54
C ARG A 223 12.43 5.91 10.02
N ASP A 224 11.23 5.68 10.51
CA ASP A 224 10.95 5.52 11.93
C ASP A 224 10.16 4.22 12.17
N GLU A 225 10.55 3.48 13.22
CA GLU A 225 9.97 2.18 13.55
C GLU A 225 8.46 2.24 13.78
N TYR A 226 7.99 3.31 14.38
CA TYR A 226 6.57 3.49 14.73
C TYR A 226 5.66 3.60 13.51
N GLU A 227 6.19 3.86 12.30
CA GLU A 227 5.39 3.80 11.06
C GLU A 227 4.78 2.40 10.85
N LEU A 228 5.42 1.35 11.38
CA LEU A 228 5.01 -0.04 11.21
C LEU A 228 4.22 -0.60 12.41
N TYR A 229 3.90 0.24 13.41
CA TYR A 229 3.18 -0.22 14.60
C TYR A 229 1.68 -0.30 14.36
N ASP A 230 1.12 -1.48 14.69
CA ASP A 230 -0.33 -1.71 14.71
C ASP A 230 -0.94 -1.11 15.99
N ILE A 231 -2.13 -0.57 15.88
CA ILE A 231 -2.99 -0.29 17.03
C ILE A 231 -3.80 -1.55 17.34
N ASP A 232 -3.53 -2.20 18.46
CA ASP A 232 -4.18 -3.44 18.89
C ASP A 232 -4.99 -3.27 20.18
N THR A 233 -4.61 -2.28 21.00
CA THR A 233 -5.24 -1.96 22.28
C THR A 233 -5.51 -0.45 22.38
N PRO A 234 -6.44 0.00 23.28
CA PRO A 234 -6.64 1.43 23.51
C PRO A 234 -5.37 2.17 23.98
N ASP A 235 -4.49 1.50 24.71
CA ASP A 235 -3.22 2.09 25.19
C ASP A 235 -2.26 2.40 24.04
N ASP A 236 -2.34 1.65 22.93
CA ASP A 236 -1.53 1.91 21.75
C ASP A 236 -1.84 3.28 21.13
N ILE A 237 -3.10 3.72 21.17
CA ILE A 237 -3.49 5.06 20.71
C ILE A 237 -2.70 6.14 21.47
N THR A 238 -2.78 6.09 22.79
CA THR A 238 -2.08 7.07 23.67
C THR A 238 -0.58 7.03 23.45
N ARG A 239 -0.01 5.85 23.25
CA ARG A 239 1.42 5.66 22.98
C ARG A 239 1.81 6.26 21.65
N LEU A 240 1.06 5.98 20.57
CA LEU A 240 1.42 6.37 19.21
C LEU A 240 1.14 7.84 18.92
N LEU A 241 0.16 8.47 19.58
CA LEU A 241 -0.08 9.92 19.45
C LEU A 241 1.15 10.77 19.82
N LYS A 242 2.06 10.25 20.66
CA LYS A 242 3.30 10.93 21.03
C LYS A 242 4.28 11.10 19.88
N PHE A 243 4.14 10.35 18.80
CA PHE A 243 5.03 10.40 17.63
C PHE A 243 4.50 11.33 16.52
N LEU A 244 3.40 12.04 16.75
CA LEU A 244 2.83 12.99 15.79
C LEU A 244 3.46 14.40 15.88
N HIS A 245 4.43 14.62 16.76
CA HIS A 245 5.03 15.94 17.04
C HIS A 245 6.45 16.05 16.51
#